data_367ba9d4fbad24dc12c8e31eaeda1ec1
#
_entry.id   367ba9d4fbad24dc12c8e31eaeda1ec1
#
_cell.length_a   1.000
_cell.length_b   1.000
_cell.length_c   1.000
_cell.angle_alpha   90.00
_cell.angle_beta   90.00
_cell.angle_gamma   90.00
#
_symmetry.space_group_name_H-M   'P 1'
#
loop_
_entity.id
_entity.type
_entity.pdbx_description
1 polymer ?
#
loop_
_entity_poly.entity_id
_entity_poly.type
_entity_poly.pdbx_seq_one_letter_code
_entity_poly.pdbx_strand_id
1 'polypeptide(L)'
;MEQNRLRLPAFLAKVGARLPEPFVSLHFVAGLEVARMMHWLNPPEELEGKVFLIRVEDLGVASRFRVVAGRFRPCMGQDEDLSLSACAADFLVMMQGEMDADTLFFQRRLRISGDTELGLVVKNWLDTEERPAWLRRLAGALLPG
;
A
#
# COMPACT_ATOMS: atom_id res chain seq x y z
N MET A 1 -17.85 19.43 0.20
CA MET A 1 -18.08 18.09 0.77
C MET A 1 -16.96 17.72 1.70
N GLU A 2 -17.27 17.63 2.96
CA GLU A 2 -16.28 17.12 3.90
C GLU A 2 -16.06 15.65 3.60
N GLN A 3 -14.84 15.34 3.20
CA GLN A 3 -14.44 13.95 3.10
C GLN A 3 -14.23 13.42 4.50
N ASN A 4 -15.04 12.46 4.88
CA ASN A 4 -14.94 11.78 6.15
C ASN A 4 -13.65 10.95 6.15
N ARG A 5 -12.54 11.58 6.42
CA ARG A 5 -11.25 10.91 6.49
C ARG A 5 -10.99 10.40 7.89
N LEU A 6 -10.48 9.21 7.99
CA LEU A 6 -9.95 8.70 9.23
C LEU A 6 -8.85 9.67 9.71
N ARG A 7 -9.10 10.29 10.86
CA ARG A 7 -8.09 11.17 11.47
C ARG A 7 -7.42 10.40 12.61
N LEU A 8 -6.16 10.14 12.42
CA LEU A 8 -5.39 9.44 13.44
C LEU A 8 -4.80 10.45 14.41
N PRO A 9 -4.78 10.14 15.72
CA PRO A 9 -4.13 11.00 16.69
C PRO A 9 -2.66 11.21 16.38
N ALA A 10 -2.14 12.40 16.70
CA ALA A 10 -0.75 12.74 16.39
C ALA A 10 0.27 11.80 17.06
N PHE A 11 -0.06 11.22 18.23
CA PHE A 11 0.83 10.29 18.90
C PHE A 11 1.04 9.00 18.09
N LEU A 12 0.08 8.57 17.28
CA LEU A 12 0.23 7.39 16.44
C LEU A 12 1.29 7.61 15.36
N ALA A 13 1.36 8.83 14.79
CA ALA A 13 2.41 9.18 13.86
C ALA A 13 3.79 9.13 14.54
N LYS A 14 3.89 9.60 15.77
CA LYS A 14 5.14 9.55 16.54
C LYS A 14 5.56 8.12 16.84
N VAL A 15 4.61 7.26 17.22
CA VAL A 15 4.88 5.84 17.45
C VAL A 15 5.31 5.16 16.15
N GLY A 16 4.60 5.43 15.05
CA GLY A 16 4.94 4.87 13.74
C GLY A 16 6.32 5.30 13.27
N ALA A 17 6.68 6.58 13.46
CA ALA A 17 7.99 7.10 13.08
C ALA A 17 9.13 6.49 13.90
N ARG A 18 8.85 5.98 15.11
CA ARG A 18 9.84 5.31 15.94
C ARG A 18 10.00 3.83 15.62
N LEU A 19 9.05 3.23 14.88
CA LEU A 19 9.15 1.83 14.49
C LEU A 19 10.23 1.68 13.42
N PRO A 20 11.19 0.75 13.60
CA PRO A 20 12.21 0.52 12.57
C PRO A 20 11.56 0.04 11.27
N GLU A 21 12.03 0.56 10.14
CA GLU A 21 11.55 0.12 8.83
C GLU A 21 11.65 -1.40 8.64
N PRO A 22 12.74 -2.08 9.02
CA PRO A 22 12.81 -3.53 8.90
C PRO A 22 11.70 -4.27 9.64
N PHE A 23 11.33 -3.79 10.82
CA PHE A 23 10.24 -4.38 11.61
C PHE A 23 8.89 -4.21 10.92
N VAL A 24 8.61 -3.00 10.45
CA VAL A 24 7.37 -2.68 9.70
C VAL A 24 7.33 -3.48 8.40
N SER A 25 8.44 -3.55 7.67
CA SER A 25 8.52 -4.27 6.42
C SER A 25 8.26 -5.76 6.60
N LEU A 26 8.81 -6.37 7.66
CA LEU A 26 8.60 -7.78 7.95
C LEU A 26 7.11 -8.09 8.15
N HIS A 27 6.42 -7.30 8.95
CA HIS A 27 5.00 -7.51 9.23
C HIS A 27 4.12 -7.23 8.01
N PHE A 28 4.41 -6.17 7.30
CA PHE A 28 3.67 -5.80 6.10
C PHE A 28 3.82 -6.87 5.02
N VAL A 29 5.05 -7.33 4.78
CA VAL A 29 5.33 -8.36 3.77
C VAL A 29 4.69 -9.69 4.17
N ALA A 30 4.67 -10.03 5.45
CA ALA A 30 3.99 -11.22 5.92
C ALA A 30 2.50 -11.19 5.56
N GLY A 31 1.85 -10.03 5.72
CA GLY A 31 0.46 -9.84 5.30
C GLY A 31 0.27 -9.98 3.79
N LEU A 32 1.16 -9.39 3.01
CA LEU A 32 1.12 -9.52 1.54
C LEU A 32 1.30 -10.97 1.11
N GLU A 33 2.21 -11.71 1.73
CA GLU A 33 2.44 -13.12 1.41
C GLU A 33 1.24 -13.99 1.75
N VAL A 34 0.58 -13.73 2.89
CA VAL A 34 -0.67 -14.43 3.22
C VAL A 34 -1.72 -14.19 2.16
N ALA A 35 -1.90 -12.93 1.75
CA ALA A 35 -2.86 -12.58 0.69
C ALA A 35 -2.52 -13.28 -0.64
N ARG A 36 -1.24 -13.35 -0.98
CA ARG A 36 -0.78 -14.05 -2.18
C ARG A 36 -1.07 -15.56 -2.10
N MET A 37 -0.77 -16.17 -0.95
CA MET A 37 -1.01 -17.61 -0.75
C MET A 37 -2.48 -17.97 -0.83
N MET A 38 -3.36 -17.05 -0.46
CA MET A 38 -4.81 -17.23 -0.56
C MET A 38 -5.36 -16.77 -1.93
N HIS A 39 -4.49 -16.44 -2.87
CA HIS A 39 -4.83 -16.00 -4.23
C HIS A 39 -5.62 -14.68 -4.28
N TRP A 40 -5.51 -13.85 -3.27
CA TRP A 40 -6.10 -12.51 -3.25
C TRP A 40 -5.25 -11.48 -3.97
N LEU A 41 -3.93 -11.70 -4.01
CA LEU A 41 -2.98 -10.86 -4.72
C LEU A 41 -2.20 -11.72 -5.72
N ASN A 42 -2.14 -11.26 -6.95
CA ASN A 42 -1.42 -11.96 -8.02
C ASN A 42 -0.48 -10.93 -8.68
N PRO A 43 0.75 -10.76 -8.14
CA PRO A 43 1.65 -9.75 -8.70
C PRO A 43 1.98 -10.07 -10.15
N PRO A 44 1.89 -9.06 -11.04
CA PRO A 44 2.25 -9.26 -12.43
C PRO A 44 3.75 -9.48 -12.60
N GLU A 45 4.12 -10.15 -13.67
CA GLU A 45 5.51 -10.52 -13.95
C GLU A 45 6.44 -9.30 -14.02
N GLU A 46 5.92 -8.16 -14.44
CA GLU A 46 6.68 -6.92 -14.57
C GLU A 46 7.23 -6.40 -13.22
N LEU A 47 6.66 -6.87 -12.10
CA LEU A 47 7.13 -6.51 -10.77
C LEU A 47 8.35 -7.33 -10.33
N GLU A 48 8.69 -8.38 -11.07
CA GLU A 48 9.78 -9.30 -10.69
C GLU A 48 11.11 -8.56 -10.56
N GLY A 49 11.77 -8.77 -9.44
CA GLY A 49 13.08 -8.16 -9.14
C GLY A 49 13.01 -6.69 -8.73
N LYS A 50 11.86 -6.08 -8.73
CA LYS A 50 11.71 -4.66 -8.41
C LYS A 50 11.54 -4.43 -6.92
N VAL A 51 12.05 -3.30 -6.45
CA VAL A 51 11.99 -2.88 -5.05
C VAL A 51 10.95 -1.77 -4.90
N PHE A 52 10.04 -1.95 -3.94
CA PHE A 52 8.93 -1.04 -3.69
C PHE A 52 9.02 -0.46 -2.28
N LEU A 53 8.66 0.80 -2.16
CA LEU A 53 8.51 1.48 -0.87
C LEU A 53 7.07 1.94 -0.74
N ILE A 54 6.39 1.48 0.31
CA ILE A 54 5.03 1.93 0.67
C ILE A 54 5.14 2.81 1.91
N ARG A 55 4.63 4.01 1.82
CA ARG A 55 4.66 4.96 2.93
C ARG A 55 3.25 5.39 3.32
N VAL A 56 2.90 5.19 4.59
CA VAL A 56 1.65 5.69 5.16
C VAL A 56 1.98 6.99 5.88
N GLU A 57 1.64 8.12 5.25
CA GLU A 57 2.16 9.43 5.63
C GLU A 57 1.73 9.87 7.02
N ASP A 58 0.45 9.70 7.35
CA ASP A 58 -0.11 10.15 8.63
C ASP A 58 0.28 9.25 9.81
N LEU A 59 0.73 8.03 9.55
CA LEU A 59 1.28 7.14 10.57
C LEU A 59 2.80 7.24 10.69
N GLY A 60 3.45 7.84 9.70
CA GLY A 60 4.91 7.94 9.66
C GLY A 60 5.61 6.60 9.48
N VAL A 61 4.91 5.58 8.97
CA VAL A 61 5.51 4.26 8.74
C VAL A 61 5.85 4.05 7.28
N ALA A 62 6.91 3.28 7.04
CA ALA A 62 7.35 2.91 5.70
C ALA A 62 7.69 1.42 5.67
N SER A 63 7.37 0.78 4.56
CA SER A 63 7.68 -0.63 4.33
C SER A 63 8.36 -0.78 2.99
N ARG A 64 9.49 -1.48 2.96
CA ARG A 64 10.26 -1.75 1.76
C ARG A 64 10.26 -3.24 1.48
N PHE A 65 9.93 -3.61 0.24
CA PHE A 65 9.88 -5.01 -0.15
C PHE A 65 10.29 -5.18 -1.61
N ARG A 66 10.61 -6.42 -1.94
CA ARG A 66 10.98 -6.85 -3.30
C ARG A 66 10.08 -8.02 -3.71
N VAL A 67 9.83 -8.12 -5.00
CA VAL A 67 9.16 -9.30 -5.59
C VAL A 67 10.22 -10.23 -6.16
N VAL A 68 10.29 -11.46 -5.66
CA VAL A 68 11.27 -12.47 -6.10
C VAL A 68 10.54 -13.78 -6.33
N ALA A 69 10.62 -14.30 -7.53
CA ALA A 69 9.94 -15.54 -7.94
C ALA A 69 8.44 -15.49 -7.65
N GLY A 70 7.82 -14.34 -7.93
CA GLY A 70 6.40 -14.09 -7.70
C GLY A 70 6.02 -13.94 -6.23
N ARG A 71 6.99 -13.82 -5.33
CA ARG A 71 6.76 -13.72 -3.88
C ARG A 71 7.23 -12.37 -3.36
N PHE A 72 6.54 -11.88 -2.33
CA PHE A 72 6.93 -10.66 -1.64
C PHE A 72 7.98 -10.97 -0.57
N ARG A 73 9.07 -10.21 -0.57
CA ARG A 73 10.15 -10.38 0.40
C ARG A 73 10.54 -9.03 0.99
N PRO A 74 10.71 -8.91 2.30
CA PRO A 74 11.22 -7.68 2.88
C PRO A 74 12.65 -7.45 2.39
N CYS A 75 13.02 -6.19 2.17
CA CYS A 75 14.39 -5.86 1.81
C CYS A 75 14.85 -4.62 2.58
N MET A 76 16.17 -4.48 2.71
CA MET A 76 16.79 -3.39 3.46
C MET A 76 17.98 -2.85 2.69
N GLY A 77 18.22 -1.55 2.83
CA GLY A 77 19.42 -0.92 2.31
C GLY A 77 19.51 -0.83 0.79
N GLN A 78 18.41 -1.10 0.08
CA GLN A 78 18.36 -0.98 -1.38
C GLN A 78 17.48 0.20 -1.78
N ASP A 79 17.88 0.87 -2.86
CA ASP A 79 17.06 1.94 -3.41
C ASP A 79 15.81 1.35 -4.05
N GLU A 80 14.67 2.00 -3.81
CA GLU A 80 13.42 1.57 -4.40
C GLU A 80 13.32 1.95 -5.87
N ASP A 81 12.71 1.09 -6.66
CA ASP A 81 12.36 1.36 -8.05
C ASP A 81 11.08 2.19 -8.13
N LEU A 82 10.20 1.99 -7.17
CA LEU A 82 8.91 2.69 -7.11
C LEU A 82 8.53 2.96 -5.66
N SER A 83 8.00 4.14 -5.41
CA SER A 83 7.48 4.55 -4.10
C SER A 83 6.02 4.95 -4.22
N LEU A 84 5.19 4.44 -3.31
CA LEU A 84 3.79 4.84 -3.17
C LEU A 84 3.59 5.45 -1.79
N SER A 85 2.95 6.62 -1.74
CA SER A 85 2.68 7.32 -0.49
C SER A 85 1.24 7.78 -0.46
N ALA A 86 0.58 7.58 0.67
CA ALA A 86 -0.78 8.07 0.90
C ALA A 86 -1.07 8.07 2.39
N CYS A 87 -2.18 8.70 2.78
CA CYS A 87 -2.70 8.60 4.13
C CYS A 87 -3.39 7.25 4.34
N ALA A 88 -3.51 6.82 5.59
CA ALA A 88 -4.17 5.56 5.92
C ALA A 88 -5.60 5.50 5.37
N ALA A 89 -6.35 6.59 5.48
CA ALA A 89 -7.73 6.65 4.98
C ALA A 89 -7.80 6.42 3.47
N ASP A 90 -6.85 6.95 2.71
CA ASP A 90 -6.81 6.79 1.25
C ASP A 90 -6.49 5.35 0.86
N PHE A 91 -5.58 4.69 1.58
CA PHE A 91 -5.34 3.27 1.38
C PHE A 91 -6.59 2.42 1.68
N LEU A 92 -7.30 2.76 2.77
CA LEU A 92 -8.54 2.05 3.14
C LEU A 92 -9.64 2.22 2.09
N VAL A 93 -9.80 3.43 1.54
CA VAL A 93 -10.78 3.71 0.47
C VAL A 93 -10.45 2.87 -0.77
N MET A 94 -9.17 2.75 -1.10
CA MET A 94 -8.72 1.92 -2.22
C MET A 94 -8.98 0.43 -1.94
N MET A 95 -8.70 -0.04 -0.72
CA MET A 95 -8.99 -1.42 -0.32
C MET A 95 -10.48 -1.73 -0.33
N GLN A 96 -11.30 -0.75 0.02
CA GLN A 96 -12.76 -0.86 -0.01
C GLN A 96 -13.31 -0.91 -1.43
N GLY A 97 -12.54 -0.45 -2.40
CA GLY A 97 -12.96 -0.41 -3.80
C GLY A 97 -13.83 0.78 -4.17
N GLU A 98 -13.97 1.77 -3.28
CA GLU A 98 -14.75 2.98 -3.56
C GLU A 98 -14.07 3.91 -4.55
N MET A 99 -12.76 3.99 -4.48
CA MET A 99 -11.96 4.81 -5.41
C MET A 99 -10.81 3.97 -5.94
N ASP A 100 -10.57 4.09 -7.22
CA ASP A 100 -9.45 3.41 -7.85
C ASP A 100 -8.14 4.17 -7.62
N ALA A 101 -7.02 3.47 -7.84
CA ALA A 101 -5.69 4.05 -7.66
C ALA A 101 -5.47 5.23 -8.60
N ASP A 102 -5.97 5.15 -9.81
CA ASP A 102 -5.80 6.20 -10.82
C ASP A 102 -6.51 7.50 -10.38
N THR A 103 -7.73 7.40 -9.87
CA THR A 103 -8.47 8.56 -9.36
C THR A 103 -7.74 9.20 -8.17
N LEU A 104 -7.27 8.39 -7.23
CA LEU A 104 -6.51 8.89 -6.08
C LEU A 104 -5.22 9.57 -6.52
N PHE A 105 -4.56 9.04 -7.54
CA PHE A 105 -3.36 9.63 -8.11
C PHE A 105 -3.65 11.00 -8.72
N PHE A 106 -4.70 11.12 -9.53
CA PHE A 106 -5.07 12.39 -10.15
C PHE A 106 -5.50 13.43 -9.11
N GLN A 107 -6.11 13.00 -8.02
CA GLN A 107 -6.46 13.89 -6.91
C GLN A 107 -5.29 14.21 -5.99
N ARG A 108 -4.10 13.70 -6.29
CA ARG A 108 -2.88 13.87 -5.48
C ARG A 108 -3.01 13.32 -4.07
N ARG A 109 -3.91 12.37 -3.87
CA ARG A 109 -4.09 11.64 -2.62
C ARG A 109 -3.20 10.41 -2.55
N LEU A 110 -2.91 9.80 -3.70
CA LEU A 110 -1.91 8.75 -3.86
C LEU A 110 -0.75 9.35 -4.65
N ARG A 111 0.44 9.33 -4.08
CA ARG A 111 1.66 9.80 -4.73
C ARG A 111 2.48 8.62 -5.18
N ILE A 112 2.89 8.65 -6.42
CA ILE A 112 3.72 7.61 -7.02
C ILE A 112 4.95 8.28 -7.58
N SER A 113 6.14 7.80 -7.16
CA SER A 113 7.40 8.33 -7.66
C SER A 113 8.35 7.19 -8.01
N GLY A 114 9.28 7.45 -8.91
CA GLY A 114 10.24 6.48 -9.40
C GLY A 114 10.01 6.13 -10.85
N ASP A 115 10.13 4.85 -11.19
CA ASP A 115 9.96 4.36 -12.56
C ASP A 115 8.53 4.57 -13.06
N THR A 116 8.36 5.42 -14.08
CA THR A 116 7.04 5.79 -14.61
C THR A 116 6.29 4.60 -15.19
N GLU A 117 6.97 3.75 -15.95
CA GLU A 117 6.34 2.57 -16.55
C GLU A 117 5.89 1.58 -15.47
N LEU A 118 6.75 1.36 -14.49
CA LEU A 118 6.42 0.49 -13.36
C LEU A 118 5.24 1.06 -12.56
N GLY A 119 5.19 2.37 -12.36
CA GLY A 119 4.08 3.03 -11.71
C GLY A 119 2.76 2.79 -12.41
N LEU A 120 2.76 2.83 -13.73
CA LEU A 120 1.57 2.55 -14.53
C LEU A 120 1.12 1.10 -14.39
N VAL A 121 2.07 0.16 -14.43
CA VAL A 121 1.77 -1.26 -14.21
C VAL A 121 1.13 -1.49 -12.84
N VAL A 122 1.69 -0.89 -11.80
CA VAL A 122 1.16 -1.05 -10.43
C VAL A 122 -0.23 -0.43 -10.30
N LYS A 123 -0.48 0.76 -10.84
CA LYS A 123 -1.80 1.38 -10.81
C LYS A 123 -2.84 0.47 -11.48
N ASN A 124 -2.53 -0.04 -12.65
CA ASN A 124 -3.43 -0.92 -13.38
C ASN A 124 -3.68 -2.21 -12.60
N TRP A 125 -2.65 -2.79 -12.02
CA TRP A 125 -2.78 -4.00 -11.21
C TRP A 125 -3.68 -3.76 -10.00
N LEU A 126 -3.47 -2.67 -9.26
CA LEU A 126 -4.30 -2.35 -8.10
C LEU A 126 -5.78 -2.16 -8.46
N ASP A 127 -6.05 -1.61 -9.64
CA ASP A 127 -7.42 -1.34 -10.09
C ASP A 127 -8.12 -2.58 -10.65
N THR A 128 -7.37 -3.59 -11.07
CA THR A 128 -7.93 -4.81 -11.64
C THR A 128 -8.05 -5.97 -10.67
N GLU A 129 -7.32 -5.93 -9.54
CA GLU A 129 -7.39 -6.98 -8.54
C GLU A 129 -8.76 -6.98 -7.83
N GLU A 130 -9.36 -8.15 -7.74
CA GLU A 130 -10.60 -8.32 -6.98
C GLU A 130 -10.30 -8.34 -5.49
N ARG A 131 -11.05 -7.53 -4.76
CA ARG A 131 -10.90 -7.47 -3.31
C ARG A 131 -11.91 -8.40 -2.66
N PRO A 132 -11.49 -9.26 -1.70
CA PRO A 132 -12.42 -10.12 -0.98
C PRO A 132 -13.47 -9.29 -0.23
N ALA A 133 -14.68 -9.82 -0.14
CA ALA A 133 -15.79 -9.10 0.49
C ALA A 133 -15.48 -8.75 1.95
N TRP A 134 -14.82 -9.66 2.69
CA TRP A 134 -14.48 -9.40 4.09
C TRP A 134 -13.48 -8.24 4.22
N LEU A 135 -12.54 -8.10 3.28
CA LEU A 135 -11.58 -7.00 3.28
C LEU A 135 -12.29 -5.67 3.04
N ARG A 136 -13.23 -5.63 2.10
CA ARG A 136 -14.03 -4.43 1.85
C ARG A 136 -14.87 -4.06 3.05
N ARG A 137 -15.45 -5.03 3.74
CA ARG A 137 -16.23 -4.80 4.96
C ARG A 137 -15.37 -4.27 6.09
N LEU A 138 -14.18 -4.85 6.27
CA LEU A 138 -13.25 -4.40 7.29
C LEU A 138 -12.82 -2.96 7.05
N ALA A 139 -12.44 -2.62 5.83
CA ALA A 139 -12.05 -1.27 5.47
C ALA A 139 -13.19 -0.27 5.70
N GLY A 140 -14.42 -0.65 5.34
CA GLY A 140 -15.59 0.18 5.56
C GLY A 140 -15.90 0.41 7.04
N ALA A 141 -15.66 -0.60 7.88
CA ALA A 141 -15.84 -0.48 9.32
C ALA A 141 -14.82 0.44 9.99
N LEU A 142 -13.62 0.55 9.40
CA LEU A 142 -12.55 1.42 9.92
C LEU A 142 -12.70 2.87 9.48
N LEU A 143 -13.46 3.14 8.44
CA LEU A 143 -13.72 4.50 7.98
C LEU A 143 -14.94 5.07 8.69
N PRO A 144 -14.87 6.33 9.18
CA PRO A 144 -16.02 6.97 9.80
C PRO A 144 -17.11 7.27 8.78
N GLY A 145 -18.33 7.11 9.18
CA GLY A 145 -19.46 7.46 8.31
C GLY A 145 -20.48 6.48 8.14
#